data_7f98c9ab06534086fc6ae6cc799fd989
#
_entry.id   7f98c9ab06534086fc6ae6cc799fd989
#
_cell.length_a   1.000
_cell.length_b   1.000
_cell.length_c   1.000
_cell.angle_alpha   90.00
_cell.angle_beta   90.00
_cell.angle_gamma   90.00
#
_symmetry.space_group_name_H-M   'P 1'
#
loop_
_entity.id
_entity.type
_entity.pdbx_description
1 polymer ?
#
loop_
_entity_poly.entity_id
_entity_poly.type
_entity_poly.pdbx_seq_one_letter_code
_entity_poly.pdbx_strand_id
1 'polypeptide(L)'
;NISVLRLLKDKGSGFDIVSGGELERVLAAGVDPKKIIFTGIAKSNEEIIQGIRKNILSFNIESEAEMLRIEKIATDENKIVDVAIRFNPEIDSGGHEYIKTGRKKDKFGVLLEGVINLSKYILNSSSLNLIGLSCHIGSQIFELNDFEESAKYIKKLAKEINNLGIELKFLDVGGGLGISYTCLLYTSPSPRDLKL
;
A
#
# COMPACT_ATOMS: atom_id res chain seq x y z
N ASN A 1 10.61 -11.82 -12.07
CA ASN A 1 11.99 -12.00 -12.56
C ASN A 1 12.96 -11.24 -11.66
N ILE A 2 13.92 -11.95 -11.03
CA ILE A 2 14.88 -11.37 -10.06
C ILE A 2 15.76 -10.30 -10.70
N SER A 3 16.14 -10.43 -11.97
CA SER A 3 16.96 -9.43 -12.67
C SER A 3 16.25 -8.08 -12.80
N VAL A 4 14.94 -8.09 -13.03
CA VAL A 4 14.11 -6.86 -13.05
C VAL A 4 14.05 -6.24 -11.65
N LEU A 5 13.86 -7.06 -10.61
CA LEU A 5 13.84 -6.57 -9.22
C LEU A 5 15.20 -5.93 -8.84
N ARG A 6 16.32 -6.54 -9.24
CA ARG A 6 17.66 -5.95 -9.03
C ARG A 6 17.82 -4.62 -9.73
N LEU A 7 17.39 -4.52 -11.00
CA LEU A 7 17.45 -3.26 -11.74
C LEU A 7 16.65 -2.15 -11.03
N LEU A 8 15.42 -2.45 -10.59
CA LEU A 8 14.58 -1.49 -9.86
C LEU A 8 15.21 -1.12 -8.51
N LYS A 9 15.72 -2.11 -7.77
CA LYS A 9 16.46 -1.86 -6.52
C LYS A 9 17.64 -0.94 -6.73
N ASP A 10 18.45 -1.16 -7.78
CA ASP A 10 19.63 -0.35 -8.09
C ASP A 10 19.25 1.09 -8.49
N LYS A 11 18.00 1.30 -8.94
CA LYS A 11 17.40 2.64 -9.17
C LYS A 11 16.78 3.25 -7.91
N GLY A 12 16.87 2.57 -6.77
CA GLY A 12 16.38 3.09 -5.49
C GLY A 12 14.93 2.79 -5.15
N SER A 13 14.23 1.98 -5.96
CA SER A 13 12.82 1.64 -5.73
C SER A 13 12.59 0.94 -4.39
N GLY A 14 11.45 1.21 -3.76
CA GLY A 14 10.81 0.34 -2.79
C GLY A 14 9.95 -0.72 -3.50
N PHE A 15 9.39 -1.66 -2.71
CA PHE A 15 8.60 -2.76 -3.24
C PHE A 15 7.35 -2.95 -2.39
N ASP A 16 6.20 -2.94 -3.05
CA ASP A 16 4.93 -3.35 -2.47
C ASP A 16 4.66 -4.80 -2.87
N ILE A 17 4.51 -5.67 -1.86
CA ILE A 17 4.35 -7.11 -2.05
C ILE A 17 3.01 -7.58 -1.49
N VAL A 18 2.50 -8.69 -2.03
CA VAL A 18 1.20 -9.25 -1.63
C VAL A 18 1.28 -10.73 -1.21
N SER A 19 2.48 -11.30 -1.11
CA SER A 19 2.67 -12.70 -0.69
C SER A 19 4.07 -12.96 -0.14
N GLY A 20 4.20 -14.03 0.66
CA GLY A 20 5.49 -14.52 1.15
C GLY A 20 6.46 -14.92 0.02
N GLY A 21 5.94 -15.46 -1.08
CA GLY A 21 6.77 -15.78 -2.25
C GLY A 21 7.33 -14.54 -2.94
N GLU A 22 6.62 -13.41 -2.91
CA GLU A 22 7.14 -12.12 -3.36
C GLU A 22 8.18 -11.57 -2.38
N LEU A 23 7.94 -11.70 -1.07
CA LEU A 23 8.92 -11.34 -0.05
C LEU A 23 10.26 -12.05 -0.28
N GLU A 24 10.23 -13.36 -0.49
CA GLU A 24 11.45 -14.14 -0.76
C GLU A 24 12.19 -13.66 -2.01
N ARG A 25 11.45 -13.35 -3.09
CA ARG A 25 12.04 -12.87 -4.34
C ARG A 25 12.69 -11.51 -4.22
N VAL A 26 12.06 -10.56 -3.54
CA VAL A 26 12.66 -9.22 -3.36
C VAL A 26 13.86 -9.27 -2.45
N LEU A 27 13.83 -10.10 -1.40
CA LEU A 27 14.99 -10.35 -0.54
C LEU A 27 16.14 -11.02 -1.29
N ALA A 28 15.84 -12.02 -2.14
CA ALA A 28 16.85 -12.69 -3.00
C ALA A 28 17.44 -11.73 -4.06
N ALA A 29 16.72 -10.67 -4.42
CA ALA A 29 17.25 -9.59 -5.25
C ALA A 29 18.19 -8.64 -4.49
N GLY A 30 18.28 -8.76 -3.17
CA GLY A 30 19.11 -7.93 -2.29
C GLY A 30 18.42 -6.60 -1.91
N VAL A 31 17.09 -6.58 -1.90
CA VAL A 31 16.32 -5.40 -1.46
C VAL A 31 16.45 -5.25 0.04
N ASP A 32 16.68 -4.02 0.51
CA ASP A 32 16.63 -3.68 1.93
C ASP A 32 15.20 -3.90 2.46
N PRO A 33 14.99 -4.73 3.50
CA PRO A 33 13.69 -4.93 4.10
C PRO A 33 12.97 -3.63 4.47
N LYS A 34 13.69 -2.58 4.84
CA LYS A 34 13.13 -1.25 5.13
C LYS A 34 12.59 -0.49 3.89
N LYS A 35 12.64 -1.10 2.72
CA LYS A 35 12.00 -0.64 1.48
C LYS A 35 10.88 -1.57 1.00
N ILE A 36 10.38 -2.45 1.89
CA ILE A 36 9.33 -3.41 1.56
C ILE A 36 8.08 -3.10 2.37
N ILE A 37 6.95 -2.95 1.68
CA ILE A 37 5.60 -2.85 2.27
C ILE A 37 4.85 -4.12 1.90
N PHE A 38 4.10 -4.70 2.86
CA PHE A 38 3.30 -5.88 2.63
C PHE A 38 1.82 -5.51 2.60
N THR A 39 1.21 -5.55 1.42
CA THR A 39 -0.19 -5.23 1.13
C THR A 39 -1.01 -6.52 0.89
N GLY A 40 -2.32 -6.40 0.78
CA GLY A 40 -3.23 -7.51 0.42
C GLY A 40 -4.03 -8.05 1.61
N ILE A 41 -5.24 -8.53 1.29
CA ILE A 41 -6.26 -8.95 2.25
C ILE A 41 -6.07 -10.38 2.79
N ALA A 42 -5.16 -11.14 2.21
CA ALA A 42 -5.03 -12.58 2.45
C ALA A 42 -3.69 -12.98 3.10
N LYS A 43 -3.05 -12.05 3.83
CA LYS A 43 -1.80 -12.36 4.55
C LYS A 43 -2.04 -13.50 5.55
N SER A 44 -1.32 -14.61 5.44
CA SER A 44 -1.35 -15.69 6.41
C SER A 44 -0.55 -15.32 7.68
N ASN A 45 -0.74 -16.06 8.76
CA ASN A 45 0.03 -15.84 9.98
C ASN A 45 1.53 -16.05 9.74
N GLU A 46 1.88 -17.06 8.95
CA GLU A 46 3.27 -17.38 8.58
C GLU A 46 3.92 -16.23 7.81
N GLU A 47 3.19 -15.63 6.88
CA GLU A 47 3.67 -14.49 6.09
C GLU A 47 3.85 -13.24 6.96
N ILE A 48 2.94 -12.98 7.91
CA ILE A 48 3.07 -11.90 8.88
C ILE A 48 4.30 -12.12 9.75
N ILE A 49 4.48 -13.33 10.29
CA ILE A 49 5.68 -13.70 11.09
C ILE A 49 6.95 -13.49 10.28
N GLN A 50 6.98 -13.93 9.02
CA GLN A 50 8.15 -13.74 8.15
C GLN A 50 8.46 -12.25 7.96
N GLY A 51 7.47 -11.43 7.63
CA GLY A 51 7.65 -9.98 7.47
C GLY A 51 8.16 -9.30 8.74
N ILE A 52 7.61 -9.65 9.91
CA ILE A 52 8.06 -9.14 11.21
C ILE A 52 9.51 -9.54 11.49
N ARG A 53 9.86 -10.82 11.29
CA ARG A 53 11.22 -11.32 11.53
C ARG A 53 12.24 -10.71 10.57
N LYS A 54 11.85 -10.44 9.33
CA LYS A 54 12.68 -9.74 8.33
C LYS A 54 12.74 -8.24 8.55
N ASN A 55 11.92 -7.69 9.48
CA ASN A 55 11.90 -6.27 9.81
C ASN A 55 11.60 -5.39 8.58
N ILE A 56 10.58 -5.76 7.80
CA ILE A 56 10.12 -4.97 6.65
C ILE A 56 9.68 -3.56 7.07
N LEU A 57 9.48 -2.65 6.13
CA LEU A 57 9.09 -1.27 6.41
C LEU A 57 7.74 -1.21 7.12
N SER A 58 6.69 -1.83 6.55
CA SER A 58 5.35 -1.84 7.16
C SER A 58 4.45 -2.92 6.57
N PHE A 59 3.36 -3.19 7.29
CA PHE A 59 2.19 -3.89 6.75
C PHE A 59 1.08 -2.89 6.47
N ASN A 60 0.47 -2.97 5.28
CA ASN A 60 -0.77 -2.26 5.00
C ASN A 60 -1.95 -3.05 5.58
N ILE A 61 -2.63 -2.47 6.56
CA ILE A 61 -3.81 -3.03 7.24
C ILE A 61 -5.03 -2.79 6.36
N GLU A 62 -5.75 -3.85 6.04
CA GLU A 62 -6.94 -3.81 5.18
C GLU A 62 -8.25 -3.99 5.97
N SER A 63 -8.17 -4.37 7.25
CA SER A 63 -9.33 -4.53 8.15
C SER A 63 -8.91 -4.50 9.61
N GLU A 64 -9.87 -4.22 10.51
CA GLU A 64 -9.68 -4.30 11.95
C GLU A 64 -9.27 -5.72 12.41
N ALA A 65 -9.89 -6.76 11.86
CA ALA A 65 -9.55 -8.14 12.19
C ALA A 65 -8.09 -8.48 11.82
N GLU A 66 -7.60 -7.96 10.71
CA GLU A 66 -6.20 -8.11 10.31
C GLU A 66 -5.27 -7.34 11.25
N MET A 67 -5.62 -6.12 11.62
CA MET A 67 -4.86 -5.32 12.58
C MET A 67 -4.66 -6.07 13.91
N LEU A 68 -5.75 -6.59 14.49
CA LEU A 68 -5.70 -7.36 15.75
C LEU A 68 -4.84 -8.62 15.63
N ARG A 69 -4.87 -9.27 14.47
CA ARG A 69 -4.04 -10.45 14.19
C ARG A 69 -2.56 -10.08 14.09
N ILE A 70 -2.22 -8.98 13.40
CA ILE A 70 -0.84 -8.47 13.32
C ILE A 70 -0.36 -8.08 14.73
N GLU A 71 -1.18 -7.38 15.51
CA GLU A 71 -0.85 -6.99 16.88
C GLU A 71 -0.54 -8.18 17.77
N LYS A 72 -1.41 -9.22 17.73
CA LYS A 72 -1.19 -10.45 18.47
C LYS A 72 0.14 -11.09 18.12
N ILE A 73 0.42 -11.26 16.83
CA ILE A 73 1.68 -11.85 16.35
C ILE A 73 2.90 -10.97 16.74
N ALA A 74 2.77 -9.66 16.62
CA ALA A 74 3.83 -8.72 17.02
C ALA A 74 4.15 -8.86 18.53
N THR A 75 3.11 -8.99 19.36
CA THR A 75 3.26 -9.23 20.81
C THR A 75 3.92 -10.57 21.08
N ASP A 76 3.49 -11.65 20.42
CA ASP A 76 4.06 -13.00 20.55
C ASP A 76 5.54 -13.03 20.13
N GLU A 77 5.93 -12.25 19.10
CA GLU A 77 7.31 -12.09 18.63
C GLU A 77 8.12 -11.04 19.46
N ASN A 78 7.49 -10.40 20.45
CA ASN A 78 8.09 -9.33 21.27
C ASN A 78 8.69 -8.20 20.42
N LYS A 79 7.92 -7.73 19.44
CA LYS A 79 8.30 -6.68 18.47
C LYS A 79 7.29 -5.54 18.46
N ILE A 80 7.78 -4.34 18.17
CA ILE A 80 6.91 -3.24 17.71
C ILE A 80 6.94 -3.26 16.18
N VAL A 81 5.77 -3.28 15.57
CA VAL A 81 5.60 -3.42 14.11
C VAL A 81 5.05 -2.13 13.52
N ASP A 82 5.76 -1.60 12.55
CA ASP A 82 5.31 -0.45 11.77
C ASP A 82 4.17 -0.90 10.84
N VAL A 83 3.07 -0.15 10.83
CA VAL A 83 1.88 -0.41 10.03
C VAL A 83 1.40 0.85 9.31
N ALA A 84 0.69 0.64 8.20
CA ALA A 84 -0.06 1.69 7.53
C ALA A 84 -1.52 1.23 7.37
N ILE A 85 -2.47 2.15 7.41
CA ILE A 85 -3.87 1.83 7.16
C ILE A 85 -4.15 2.05 5.67
N ARG A 86 -4.56 0.98 4.98
CA ARG A 86 -5.13 1.10 3.65
C ARG A 86 -6.61 1.37 3.77
N PHE A 87 -7.03 2.51 3.25
CA PHE A 87 -8.44 2.90 3.24
C PHE A 87 -9.02 2.88 1.82
N ASN A 88 -10.33 2.69 1.75
CA ASN A 88 -11.11 2.81 0.53
C ASN A 88 -11.63 4.24 0.39
N PRO A 89 -11.20 5.04 -0.60
CA PRO A 89 -11.66 6.42 -0.78
C PRO A 89 -13.08 6.53 -1.34
N GLU A 90 -13.73 5.42 -1.68
CA GLU A 90 -15.07 5.34 -2.26
C GLU A 90 -15.24 6.11 -3.59
N ILE A 91 -14.16 6.27 -4.35
CA ILE A 91 -14.15 6.94 -5.66
C ILE A 91 -14.56 5.95 -6.74
N ASP A 92 -15.56 6.29 -7.56
CA ASP A 92 -15.94 5.49 -8.72
C ASP A 92 -15.07 5.86 -9.94
N SER A 93 -13.85 5.35 -9.95
CA SER A 93 -12.97 5.51 -11.11
C SER A 93 -13.54 4.82 -12.35
N GLY A 94 -13.53 5.49 -13.49
CA GLY A 94 -14.12 5.01 -14.77
C GLY A 94 -13.55 3.72 -15.37
N GLY A 95 -12.69 2.99 -14.66
CA GLY A 95 -12.05 1.74 -15.10
C GLY A 95 -13.02 0.55 -15.31
N HIS A 96 -12.50 -0.56 -15.82
CA HIS A 96 -13.28 -1.77 -16.08
C HIS A 96 -13.87 -2.35 -14.80
N GLU A 97 -15.12 -2.83 -14.84
CA GLU A 97 -15.89 -3.23 -13.64
C GLU A 97 -15.20 -4.28 -12.75
N TYR A 98 -14.43 -5.19 -13.35
CA TYR A 98 -13.72 -6.27 -12.63
C TYR A 98 -12.40 -5.84 -11.96
N ILE A 99 -11.90 -4.64 -12.25
CA ILE A 99 -10.60 -4.15 -11.73
C ILE A 99 -10.72 -2.89 -10.87
N LYS A 100 -11.95 -2.47 -10.54
CA LYS A 100 -12.23 -1.38 -9.62
C LYS A 100 -12.05 -1.84 -8.16
N THR A 101 -11.33 -1.06 -7.37
CA THR A 101 -11.06 -1.36 -5.95
C THR A 101 -11.48 -0.24 -5.00
N GLY A 102 -11.98 0.87 -5.53
CA GLY A 102 -12.27 2.09 -4.78
C GLY A 102 -13.75 2.34 -4.46
N ARG A 103 -14.68 1.44 -4.83
CA ARG A 103 -16.12 1.62 -4.54
C ARG A 103 -16.47 1.10 -3.16
N LYS A 104 -17.59 1.59 -2.58
CA LYS A 104 -18.17 1.08 -1.30
C LYS A 104 -18.46 -0.42 -1.32
N LYS A 105 -18.63 -1.02 -2.51
CA LYS A 105 -18.83 -2.46 -2.72
C LYS A 105 -17.53 -3.26 -2.80
N ASP A 106 -16.40 -2.59 -2.91
CA ASP A 106 -15.12 -3.25 -3.13
C ASP A 106 -14.58 -3.79 -1.82
N LYS A 107 -13.92 -4.93 -1.91
CA LYS A 107 -13.50 -5.74 -0.75
C LYS A 107 -12.21 -5.27 -0.08
N PHE A 108 -11.60 -4.18 -0.56
CA PHE A 108 -10.26 -3.78 -0.18
C PHE A 108 -10.25 -2.48 0.62
N GLY A 109 -9.52 -2.53 1.73
CA GLY A 109 -9.28 -1.38 2.58
C GLY A 109 -10.37 -1.10 3.61
N VAL A 110 -10.01 -0.34 4.60
CA VAL A 110 -10.88 0.13 5.68
C VAL A 110 -11.77 1.25 5.14
N LEU A 111 -13.04 1.29 5.52
CA LEU A 111 -13.91 2.42 5.20
C LEU A 111 -13.42 3.70 5.87
N LEU A 112 -13.64 4.86 5.23
CA LEU A 112 -13.17 6.16 5.71
C LEU A 112 -13.51 6.42 7.18
N GLU A 113 -14.73 6.04 7.61
CA GLU A 113 -15.22 6.20 8.98
C GLU A 113 -14.41 5.40 10.01
N GLY A 114 -13.83 4.26 9.59
CA GLY A 114 -13.04 3.37 10.44
C GLY A 114 -11.60 3.82 10.64
N VAL A 115 -11.05 4.63 9.72
CA VAL A 115 -9.62 4.98 9.73
C VAL A 115 -9.20 5.66 11.03
N ILE A 116 -9.97 6.66 11.48
CA ILE A 116 -9.65 7.41 12.71
C ILE A 116 -9.78 6.53 13.95
N ASN A 117 -10.75 5.61 13.98
CA ASN A 117 -10.91 4.69 15.10
C ASN A 117 -9.72 3.72 15.20
N LEU A 118 -9.30 3.14 14.07
CA LEU A 118 -8.10 2.29 14.02
C LEU A 118 -6.84 3.07 14.38
N SER A 119 -6.70 4.32 13.93
CA SER A 119 -5.56 5.17 14.28
C SER A 119 -5.48 5.42 15.79
N LYS A 120 -6.62 5.69 16.45
CA LYS A 120 -6.68 5.83 17.91
C LYS A 120 -6.36 4.53 18.63
N TYR A 121 -6.80 3.39 18.10
CA TYR A 121 -6.46 2.09 18.66
C TYR A 121 -4.95 1.86 18.60
N ILE A 122 -4.35 2.03 17.41
CA ILE A 122 -2.91 1.83 17.19
C ILE A 122 -2.08 2.77 18.08
N LEU A 123 -2.50 4.03 18.25
CA LEU A 123 -1.83 4.99 19.12
C LEU A 123 -1.67 4.48 20.58
N ASN A 124 -2.62 3.68 21.05
CA ASN A 124 -2.62 3.09 22.40
C ASN A 124 -2.02 1.67 22.44
N SER A 125 -1.63 1.12 21.31
CA SER A 125 -1.02 -0.21 21.22
C SER A 125 0.45 -0.17 21.66
N SER A 126 0.88 -1.20 22.38
CA SER A 126 2.30 -1.38 22.73
C SER A 126 3.11 -2.12 21.65
N SER A 127 2.45 -2.71 20.66
CA SER A 127 3.06 -3.59 19.67
C SER A 127 2.90 -3.10 18.23
N LEU A 128 2.09 -2.04 18.00
CA LEU A 128 1.89 -1.45 16.69
C LEU A 128 2.31 0.04 16.68
N ASN A 129 2.84 0.49 15.56
CA ASN A 129 3.19 1.89 15.32
C ASN A 129 2.64 2.32 13.96
N LEU A 130 1.72 3.29 13.94
CA LEU A 130 1.14 3.80 12.70
C LEU A 130 2.09 4.79 12.04
N ILE A 131 2.60 4.42 10.85
CA ILE A 131 3.58 5.24 10.11
C ILE A 131 3.09 5.70 8.73
N GLY A 132 1.94 5.25 8.26
CA GLY A 132 1.49 5.62 6.93
C GLY A 132 0.00 5.43 6.69
N LEU A 133 -0.45 6.03 5.59
CA LEU A 133 -1.75 5.79 4.98
C LEU A 133 -1.55 5.35 3.55
N SER A 134 -2.40 4.44 3.08
CA SER A 134 -2.40 3.94 1.72
C SER A 134 -3.82 3.91 1.17
N CYS A 135 -3.96 4.14 -0.13
CA CYS A 135 -5.19 3.86 -0.87
C CYS A 135 -4.87 3.33 -2.26
N HIS A 136 -5.82 2.68 -2.89
CA HIS A 136 -5.69 2.24 -4.27
C HIS A 136 -7.08 2.23 -4.93
N ILE A 137 -7.25 3.04 -5.95
CA ILE A 137 -8.56 3.31 -6.57
C ILE A 137 -8.87 2.38 -7.74
N GLY A 138 -7.89 1.62 -8.22
CA GLY A 138 -8.08 0.67 -9.32
C GLY A 138 -6.88 0.56 -10.23
N SER A 139 -7.08 -0.14 -11.35
CA SER A 139 -6.05 -0.37 -12.38
C SER A 139 -6.53 0.17 -13.73
N GLN A 140 -5.59 0.54 -14.60
CA GLN A 140 -5.87 1.06 -15.94
C GLN A 140 -6.75 2.32 -15.93
N ILE A 141 -6.42 3.26 -15.03
CA ILE A 141 -7.12 4.53 -14.88
C ILE A 141 -6.42 5.56 -15.75
N PHE A 142 -7.12 6.11 -16.71
CA PHE A 142 -6.60 7.13 -17.64
C PHE A 142 -6.96 8.56 -17.18
N GLU A 143 -7.98 8.72 -16.34
CA GLU A 143 -8.43 10.01 -15.86
C GLU A 143 -7.65 10.43 -14.61
N LEU A 144 -6.84 11.48 -14.73
CA LEU A 144 -6.01 11.97 -13.63
C LEU A 144 -6.82 12.58 -12.48
N ASN A 145 -8.05 13.02 -12.75
CA ASN A 145 -8.92 13.60 -11.73
C ASN A 145 -9.21 12.63 -10.57
N ASP A 146 -9.32 11.33 -10.86
CA ASP A 146 -9.57 10.30 -9.84
C ASP A 146 -8.39 10.19 -8.86
N PHE A 147 -7.15 10.32 -9.37
CA PHE A 147 -5.95 10.38 -8.53
C PHE A 147 -5.89 11.67 -7.71
N GLU A 148 -6.31 12.80 -8.29
CA GLU A 148 -6.37 14.07 -7.57
C GLU A 148 -7.38 14.04 -6.41
N GLU A 149 -8.57 13.47 -6.63
CA GLU A 149 -9.56 13.26 -5.57
C GLU A 149 -9.03 12.35 -4.47
N SER A 150 -8.44 11.23 -4.84
CA SER A 150 -7.80 10.31 -3.89
C SER A 150 -6.74 11.00 -3.04
N ALA A 151 -5.89 11.83 -3.67
CA ALA A 151 -4.87 12.60 -2.98
C ALA A 151 -5.47 13.65 -2.02
N LYS A 152 -6.62 14.24 -2.33
CA LYS A 152 -7.34 15.14 -1.41
C LYS A 152 -7.85 14.39 -0.17
N TYR A 153 -8.41 13.19 -0.34
CA TYR A 153 -8.87 12.35 0.77
C TYR A 153 -7.72 11.93 1.70
N ILE A 154 -6.64 11.39 1.12
CA ILE A 154 -5.49 10.96 1.92
C ILE A 154 -4.87 12.12 2.70
N LYS A 155 -4.76 13.31 2.08
CA LYS A 155 -4.27 14.53 2.72
C LYS A 155 -5.17 14.97 3.89
N LYS A 156 -6.50 14.90 3.73
CA LYS A 156 -7.45 15.22 4.78
C LYS A 156 -7.29 14.27 5.98
N LEU A 157 -7.28 12.96 5.73
CA LEU A 157 -7.10 11.95 6.77
C LEU A 157 -5.75 12.08 7.47
N ALA A 158 -4.67 12.31 6.72
CA ALA A 158 -3.35 12.53 7.29
C ALA A 158 -3.33 13.72 8.27
N LYS A 159 -4.02 14.82 7.93
CA LYS A 159 -4.15 15.97 8.82
C LYS A 159 -4.94 15.63 10.10
N GLU A 160 -6.01 14.85 9.98
CA GLU A 160 -6.81 14.41 11.13
C GLU A 160 -5.98 13.49 12.05
N ILE A 161 -5.19 12.58 11.49
CA ILE A 161 -4.31 11.67 12.22
C ILE A 161 -3.17 12.44 12.88
N ASN A 162 -2.58 13.42 12.22
CA ASN A 162 -1.56 14.28 12.83
C ASN A 162 -2.11 15.07 14.03
N ASN A 163 -3.39 15.47 13.99
CA ASN A 163 -4.04 16.14 15.13
C ASN A 163 -4.22 15.20 16.35
N LEU A 164 -4.13 13.87 16.16
CA LEU A 164 -4.08 12.90 17.26
C LEU A 164 -2.67 12.74 17.86
N GLY A 165 -1.66 13.43 17.31
CA GLY A 165 -0.26 13.31 17.72
C GLY A 165 0.50 12.19 17.02
N ILE A 166 -0.04 11.60 15.97
CA ILE A 166 0.63 10.56 15.18
C ILE A 166 1.36 11.20 14.01
N GLU A 167 2.66 11.00 13.92
CA GLU A 167 3.49 11.45 12.79
C GLU A 167 3.57 10.37 11.70
N LEU A 168 2.95 10.63 10.55
CA LEU A 168 3.01 9.74 9.40
C LEU A 168 4.30 9.98 8.61
N LYS A 169 5.00 8.89 8.27
CA LYS A 169 6.25 8.92 7.49
C LYS A 169 6.01 8.87 5.98
N PHE A 170 4.89 8.30 5.54
CA PHE A 170 4.55 8.23 4.12
C PHE A 170 3.03 8.25 3.86
N LEU A 171 2.69 8.68 2.66
CA LEU A 171 1.35 8.60 2.08
C LEU A 171 1.47 7.90 0.73
N ASP A 172 0.70 6.84 0.54
CA ASP A 172 0.68 6.02 -0.66
C ASP A 172 -0.67 6.19 -1.37
N VAL A 173 -0.64 6.78 -2.55
CA VAL A 173 -1.85 7.00 -3.39
C VAL A 173 -2.16 5.81 -4.29
N GLY A 174 -1.40 4.73 -4.17
CA GLY A 174 -1.53 3.54 -4.99
C GLY A 174 -0.92 3.69 -6.38
N GLY A 175 -1.09 2.63 -7.15
CA GLY A 175 -0.74 2.58 -8.57
C GLY A 175 -1.97 2.62 -9.46
N GLY A 176 -1.87 1.97 -10.62
CA GLY A 176 -3.01 1.77 -11.52
C GLY A 176 -3.12 2.82 -12.63
N LEU A 177 -2.14 3.70 -12.79
CA LEU A 177 -2.09 4.59 -13.96
C LEU A 177 -2.16 3.77 -15.26
N GLY A 178 -3.09 4.15 -16.11
CA GLY A 178 -3.35 3.44 -17.37
C GLY A 178 -2.18 3.52 -18.34
N ILE A 179 -1.87 2.38 -18.96
CA ILE A 179 -0.92 2.30 -20.07
C ILE A 179 -1.63 1.74 -21.31
N SER A 180 -1.22 2.18 -22.49
CA SER A 180 -1.76 1.67 -23.73
C SER A 180 -1.27 0.26 -23.99
N TYR A 181 -2.21 -0.67 -24.24
CA TYR A 181 -1.94 -2.00 -24.79
C TYR A 181 -2.10 -2.04 -26.31
N THR A 182 -2.50 -0.92 -26.93
CA THR A 182 -2.64 -0.79 -28.39
C THR A 182 -1.79 0.38 -28.87
N CYS A 183 -1.31 0.30 -30.11
CA CYS A 183 -0.50 1.38 -30.70
C CYS A 183 -1.26 2.70 -30.94
N LEU A 184 -2.57 2.73 -30.72
CA LEU A 184 -3.41 3.92 -30.90
C LEU A 184 -3.49 4.83 -29.67
N LEU A 185 -3.04 4.35 -28.51
CA LEU A 185 -3.04 5.11 -27.24
C LEU A 185 -1.62 5.24 -26.72
N TYR A 186 -0.97 6.36 -27.03
CA TYR A 186 0.34 6.71 -26.44
C TYR A 186 0.15 7.41 -25.11
N THR A 187 0.59 6.79 -24.04
CA THR A 187 0.54 7.37 -22.68
C THR A 187 1.84 8.06 -22.26
N SER A 188 2.94 7.74 -22.94
CA SER A 188 4.23 8.40 -22.74
C SER A 188 5.06 8.34 -24.01
N PRO A 189 5.90 9.36 -24.29
CA PRO A 189 6.79 9.34 -25.46
C PRO A 189 7.81 8.21 -25.34
N SER A 190 7.95 7.44 -26.39
CA SER A 190 9.05 6.48 -26.52
C SER A 190 10.37 7.22 -26.85
N PRO A 191 11.53 6.72 -26.39
CA PRO A 191 12.82 7.28 -26.84
C PRO A 191 13.02 7.28 -28.37
N ARG A 192 12.23 6.48 -29.10
CA ARG A 192 12.23 6.48 -30.58
C ARG A 192 11.45 7.65 -31.16
N ASP A 193 10.49 8.22 -30.43
CA ASP A 193 9.66 9.33 -30.89
C ASP A 193 10.39 10.68 -30.75
N LEU A 194 11.52 10.70 -30.02
CA LEU A 194 12.37 11.87 -29.86
C LEU A 194 13.37 12.09 -31.00
N LYS A 195 13.27 11.32 -32.08
CA LYS A 195 14.03 11.55 -33.32
C LYS A 195 13.12 12.21 -34.38
N LEU A 196 12.81 13.45 -34.14
CA LEU A 196 12.38 14.39 -35.19
C LEU A 196 13.37 15.53 -35.24
#